data_7dd436a026f8a2105f7d3d1cf03fd313
#
_entry.id   7dd436a026f8a2105f7d3d1cf03fd313
#
_cell.length_a   1.000
_cell.length_b   1.000
_cell.length_c   1.000
_cell.angle_alpha   90.00
_cell.angle_beta   90.00
_cell.angle_gamma   90.00
#
_symmetry.space_group_name_H-M   'P 1'
#
loop_
_entity.id
_entity.type
_entity.pdbx_description
1 polymer ?
#
loop_
_entity_poly.entity_id
_entity_poly.type
_entity_poly.pdbx_seq_one_letter_code
_entity_poly.pdbx_strand_id
1 'polypeptide(L)'
;MPLLILIADDDPGIQVSVCDYLEMSGYRAIAADNGKNALALLERYHPQLLITDINMPQMDGYQLVREVRTRPEYRLLPVVFLTERGSTVERIRGYQMGCDAYLPKPFEMPELAAILRNLLERSQLIQTEWRYQQSLSKPPEPARVVSPETIMAADISIEISRREQEVLELLTTGLSNGEIGNHLHLSSRTVEKYVSSLLRKTTTNNRSELLRFALQHKLVN
;
A
#
# COMPACT_ATOMS: atom_id res chain seq x y z
N MET A 1 -0.40 11.14 -5.80
CA MET A 1 0.76 11.92 -5.29
C MET A 1 1.94 10.99 -5.17
N PRO A 2 3.18 11.40 -5.52
CA PRO A 2 4.36 10.58 -5.32
C PRO A 2 4.59 10.32 -3.83
N LEU A 3 5.02 9.09 -3.49
CA LEU A 3 5.31 8.68 -2.13
C LEU A 3 6.56 9.40 -1.62
N LEU A 4 6.55 9.82 -0.36
CA LEU A 4 7.66 10.51 0.28
C LEU A 4 8.49 9.54 1.10
N ILE A 5 9.80 9.55 0.89
CA ILE A 5 10.78 8.74 1.61
C ILE A 5 11.69 9.67 2.40
N LEU A 6 11.89 9.36 3.68
CA LEU A 6 12.84 10.06 4.54
C LEU A 6 14.14 9.27 4.60
N ILE A 7 15.27 9.94 4.36
CA ILE A 7 16.61 9.39 4.47
C ILE A 7 17.29 10.05 5.67
N ALA A 8 17.82 9.25 6.59
CA ALA A 8 18.64 9.70 7.70
C ALA A 8 20.03 9.08 7.59
N ASP A 9 21.03 9.89 7.28
CA ASP A 9 22.41 9.48 7.10
C ASP A 9 23.29 10.71 7.34
N ASP A 10 24.41 10.59 8.02
CA ASP A 10 25.31 11.72 8.28
C ASP A 10 26.32 11.98 7.15
N ASP A 11 26.38 11.08 6.15
CA ASP A 11 27.16 11.26 4.93
C ASP A 11 26.37 12.04 3.87
N PRO A 12 26.75 13.29 3.53
CA PRO A 12 26.07 14.09 2.51
C PRO A 12 26.10 13.44 1.11
N GLY A 13 27.16 12.68 0.80
CA GLY A 13 27.30 11.99 -0.47
C GLY A 13 26.26 10.88 -0.64
N ILE A 14 26.00 10.11 0.42
CA ILE A 14 24.96 9.10 0.44
C ILE A 14 23.58 9.76 0.35
N GLN A 15 23.33 10.82 1.14
CA GLN A 15 22.07 11.56 1.08
C GLN A 15 21.74 12.01 -0.35
N VAL A 16 22.66 12.72 -1.00
CA VAL A 16 22.46 13.24 -2.36
C VAL A 16 22.22 12.08 -3.34
N SER A 17 23.10 11.07 -3.33
CA SER A 17 23.02 9.96 -4.28
C SER A 17 21.72 9.17 -4.17
N VAL A 18 21.28 8.91 -2.92
CA VAL A 18 20.02 8.19 -2.66
C VAL A 18 18.80 9.06 -3.02
N CYS A 19 18.81 10.35 -2.63
CA CYS A 19 17.73 11.27 -2.98
C CYS A 19 17.55 11.38 -4.50
N ASP A 20 18.62 11.65 -5.24
CA ASP A 20 18.58 11.79 -6.70
C ASP A 20 18.04 10.53 -7.36
N TYR A 21 18.52 9.37 -6.94
CA TYR A 21 18.05 8.10 -7.49
C TYR A 21 16.56 7.84 -7.19
N LEU A 22 16.08 8.17 -5.99
CA LEU A 22 14.68 8.03 -5.62
C LEU A 22 13.79 8.99 -6.41
N GLU A 23 14.21 10.23 -6.60
CA GLU A 23 13.49 11.23 -7.40
C GLU A 23 13.39 10.81 -8.86
N MET A 24 14.48 10.32 -9.44
CA MET A 24 14.49 9.74 -10.80
C MET A 24 13.55 8.52 -10.92
N SER A 25 13.36 7.79 -9.82
CA SER A 25 12.44 6.64 -9.73
C SER A 25 10.98 7.03 -9.47
N GLY A 26 10.66 8.35 -9.41
CA GLY A 26 9.29 8.87 -9.24
C GLY A 26 8.82 9.00 -7.79
N TYR A 27 9.71 8.88 -6.81
CA TYR A 27 9.46 9.16 -5.41
C TYR A 27 9.77 10.64 -5.09
N ARG A 28 9.35 11.09 -3.92
CA ARG A 28 9.88 12.31 -3.29
C ARG A 28 10.83 11.90 -2.19
N ALA A 29 11.94 12.61 -2.04
CA ALA A 29 12.93 12.33 -1.02
C ALA A 29 13.18 13.56 -0.14
N ILE A 30 13.38 13.35 1.15
CA ILE A 30 13.88 14.35 2.09
C ILE A 30 14.98 13.72 2.93
N ALA A 31 16.01 14.49 3.25
CA ALA A 31 17.17 14.00 3.99
C ALA A 31 17.31 14.68 5.35
N ALA A 32 17.87 13.94 6.30
CA ALA A 32 18.29 14.38 7.61
C ALA A 32 19.72 13.88 7.89
N ASP A 33 20.51 14.66 8.57
CA ASP A 33 21.92 14.37 8.91
C ASP A 33 22.11 13.66 10.25
N ASN A 34 21.01 13.43 10.97
CA ASN A 34 21.01 12.72 12.27
C ASN A 34 19.59 12.29 12.65
N GLY A 35 19.50 11.41 13.66
CA GLY A 35 18.21 10.87 14.09
C GLY A 35 17.25 11.90 14.71
N LYS A 36 17.76 12.98 15.35
CA LYS A 36 16.88 14.03 15.90
C LYS A 36 16.19 14.82 14.79
N ASN A 37 16.97 15.23 13.77
CA ASN A 37 16.44 15.93 12.62
C ASN A 37 15.48 15.01 11.83
N ALA A 38 15.80 13.72 11.72
CA ALA A 38 14.91 12.74 11.11
C ALA A 38 13.56 12.65 11.84
N LEU A 39 13.53 12.61 13.17
CA LEU A 39 12.27 12.63 13.95
C LEU A 39 11.44 13.89 13.69
N ALA A 40 12.07 15.06 13.64
CA ALA A 40 11.39 16.32 13.36
C ALA A 40 10.78 16.36 11.95
N LEU A 41 11.52 15.83 10.96
CA LEU A 41 11.02 15.72 9.58
C LEU A 41 9.89 14.68 9.45
N LEU A 42 9.99 13.58 10.19
CA LEU A 42 8.97 12.54 10.24
C LEU A 42 7.63 13.10 10.76
N GLU A 43 7.65 13.86 11.84
CA GLU A 43 6.47 14.53 12.41
C GLU A 43 5.87 15.58 11.47
N ARG A 44 6.72 16.31 10.77
CA ARG A 44 6.28 17.40 9.88
C ARG A 44 5.72 16.92 8.55
N TYR A 45 6.31 15.88 7.96
CA TYR A 45 6.05 15.51 6.57
C TYR A 45 5.36 14.16 6.41
N HIS A 46 5.26 13.34 7.45
CA HIS A 46 4.61 12.02 7.45
C HIS A 46 5.05 11.13 6.28
N PRO A 47 6.35 10.79 6.16
CA PRO A 47 6.85 9.95 5.08
C PRO A 47 6.24 8.55 5.13
N GLN A 48 6.25 7.87 3.99
CA GLN A 48 5.71 6.52 3.85
C GLN A 48 6.76 5.44 4.04
N LEU A 49 8.05 5.81 4.13
CA LEU A 49 9.16 4.92 4.41
C LEU A 49 10.34 5.71 5.00
N LEU A 50 11.06 5.09 5.92
CA LEU A 50 12.29 5.59 6.52
C LEU A 50 13.47 4.72 6.08
N ILE A 51 14.49 5.35 5.52
CA ILE A 51 15.83 4.78 5.34
C ILE A 51 16.73 5.43 6.38
N THR A 52 17.53 4.65 7.10
CA THR A 52 18.42 5.24 8.10
C THR A 52 19.75 4.52 8.19
N ASP A 53 20.85 5.27 8.31
CA ASP A 53 22.09 4.69 8.82
C ASP A 53 21.97 4.40 10.31
N ILE A 54 22.81 3.51 10.80
CA ILE A 54 22.93 3.20 12.22
C ILE A 54 23.85 4.22 12.90
N ASN A 55 24.98 4.55 12.28
CA ASN A 55 26.00 5.38 12.86
C ASN A 55 25.77 6.86 12.51
N MET A 56 25.01 7.55 13.33
CA MET A 56 24.78 8.98 13.17
C MET A 56 25.08 9.75 14.46
N PRO A 57 25.49 11.02 14.37
CA PRO A 57 25.70 11.86 15.54
C PRO A 57 24.38 12.17 16.27
N GLN A 58 24.46 12.56 17.53
CA GLN A 58 23.36 12.98 18.42
C GLN A 58 22.33 11.88 18.72
N MET A 59 21.78 11.20 17.73
CA MET A 59 20.85 10.09 17.85
C MET A 59 21.17 9.08 16.76
N ASP A 60 21.55 7.87 17.16
CA ASP A 60 21.84 6.76 16.25
C ASP A 60 20.58 6.16 15.63
N GLY A 61 20.76 5.36 14.57
CA GLY A 61 19.63 4.74 13.85
C GLY A 61 18.83 3.76 14.71
N TYR A 62 19.44 3.09 15.67
CA TYR A 62 18.71 2.19 16.58
C TYR A 62 17.82 2.98 17.55
N GLN A 63 18.33 4.11 18.06
CA GLN A 63 17.53 5.01 18.90
C GLN A 63 16.37 5.61 18.09
N LEU A 64 16.65 6.07 16.87
CA LEU A 64 15.63 6.59 15.96
C LEU A 64 14.52 5.58 15.73
N VAL A 65 14.84 4.34 15.35
CA VAL A 65 13.85 3.30 15.08
C VAL A 65 13.06 2.97 16.34
N ARG A 66 13.68 2.91 17.51
CA ARG A 66 12.98 2.71 18.78
C ARG A 66 11.93 3.80 19.02
N GLU A 67 12.31 5.07 18.87
CA GLU A 67 11.38 6.20 19.03
C GLU A 67 10.23 6.13 18.02
N VAL A 68 10.52 5.81 16.76
CA VAL A 68 9.51 5.61 15.70
C VAL A 68 8.52 4.51 16.10
N ARG A 69 8.97 3.37 16.62
CA ARG A 69 8.13 2.24 17.00
C ARG A 69 7.27 2.46 18.25
N THR A 70 7.66 3.39 19.14
CA THR A 70 6.84 3.76 20.31
C THR A 70 5.61 4.59 19.93
N ARG A 71 5.63 5.24 18.76
CA ARG A 71 4.56 6.13 18.31
C ARG A 71 3.50 5.34 17.52
N PRO A 72 2.23 5.36 17.93
CA PRO A 72 1.17 4.57 17.27
C PRO A 72 1.06 4.84 15.76
N GLU A 73 1.18 6.11 15.34
CA GLU A 73 1.07 6.55 13.95
C GLU A 73 2.19 6.02 13.03
N TYR A 74 3.36 5.70 13.59
CA TYR A 74 4.52 5.22 12.83
C TYR A 74 4.88 3.77 13.12
N ARG A 75 4.07 3.07 13.91
CA ARG A 75 4.35 1.67 14.26
C ARG A 75 4.50 0.75 13.06
N LEU A 76 3.76 1.03 11.98
CA LEU A 76 3.79 0.27 10.73
C LEU A 76 4.58 0.95 9.62
N LEU A 77 5.29 2.05 9.91
CA LEU A 77 6.14 2.70 8.93
C LEU A 77 7.27 1.75 8.53
N PRO A 78 7.44 1.43 7.23
CA PRO A 78 8.57 0.62 6.79
C PRO A 78 9.89 1.30 7.09
N VAL A 79 10.86 0.54 7.63
CA VAL A 79 12.21 1.02 7.99
C VAL A 79 13.27 0.14 7.35
N VAL A 80 14.22 0.77 6.67
CA VAL A 80 15.39 0.14 6.04
C VAL A 80 16.65 0.69 6.70
N PHE A 81 17.51 -0.19 7.21
CA PHE A 81 18.86 0.20 7.59
C PHE A 81 19.79 0.16 6.38
N LEU A 82 20.51 1.26 6.13
CA LEU A 82 21.68 1.34 5.24
C LEU A 82 22.91 1.59 6.11
N THR A 83 23.83 0.63 6.23
CA THR A 83 24.90 0.76 7.21
C THR A 83 26.15 -0.03 6.85
N GLU A 84 27.31 0.46 7.29
CA GLU A 84 28.57 -0.28 7.20
C GLU A 84 28.63 -1.51 8.11
N ARG A 85 27.71 -1.63 9.07
CA ARG A 85 27.62 -2.76 9.98
C ARG A 85 26.96 -3.95 9.28
N GLY A 86 27.79 -4.84 8.70
CA GLY A 86 27.32 -5.99 7.91
C GLY A 86 27.30 -7.33 8.65
N SER A 87 27.72 -7.40 9.92
CA SER A 87 27.80 -8.66 10.66
C SER A 87 26.42 -9.29 10.89
N THR A 88 26.37 -10.63 10.96
CA THR A 88 25.13 -11.37 11.23
C THR A 88 24.49 -10.93 12.56
N VAL A 89 25.30 -10.65 13.58
CA VAL A 89 24.83 -10.23 14.92
C VAL A 89 24.11 -8.88 14.82
N GLU A 90 24.69 -7.93 14.10
CA GLU A 90 24.09 -6.59 13.91
C GLU A 90 22.83 -6.63 13.08
N ARG A 91 22.78 -7.48 12.04
CA ARG A 91 21.56 -7.70 11.27
C ARG A 91 20.43 -8.28 12.12
N ILE A 92 20.73 -9.30 12.96
CA ILE A 92 19.76 -9.87 13.90
C ILE A 92 19.25 -8.75 14.85
N ARG A 93 20.16 -7.95 15.39
CA ARG A 93 19.79 -6.83 16.25
C ARG A 93 18.88 -5.81 15.53
N GLY A 94 19.18 -5.47 14.28
CA GLY A 94 18.36 -4.58 13.47
C GLY A 94 16.92 -5.09 13.33
N TYR A 95 16.75 -6.36 12.99
CA TYR A 95 15.41 -6.99 12.89
C TYR A 95 14.70 -7.04 14.24
N GLN A 96 15.40 -7.33 15.34
CA GLN A 96 14.82 -7.30 16.69
C GLN A 96 14.37 -5.89 17.11
N MET A 97 15.01 -4.85 16.60
CA MET A 97 14.61 -3.45 16.82
C MET A 97 13.42 -3.02 15.94
N GLY A 98 12.99 -3.87 15.01
CA GLY A 98 11.81 -3.64 14.17
C GLY A 98 12.11 -2.97 12.84
N CYS A 99 13.32 -3.15 12.25
CA CYS A 99 13.51 -2.81 10.84
C CYS A 99 12.89 -3.88 9.94
N ASP A 100 12.46 -3.45 8.76
CA ASP A 100 11.84 -4.32 7.75
C ASP A 100 12.87 -4.86 6.76
N ALA A 101 13.97 -4.13 6.54
CA ALA A 101 15.10 -4.56 5.73
C ALA A 101 16.42 -3.99 6.27
N TYR A 102 17.50 -4.71 5.94
CA TYR A 102 18.86 -4.37 6.35
C TYR A 102 19.77 -4.51 5.13
N LEU A 103 20.36 -3.42 4.66
CA LEU A 103 21.20 -3.38 3.47
C LEU A 103 22.60 -2.84 3.85
N PRO A 104 23.65 -3.68 3.80
CA PRO A 104 25.00 -3.25 4.15
C PRO A 104 25.59 -2.37 3.05
N LYS A 105 26.38 -1.37 3.45
CA LYS A 105 27.22 -0.55 2.56
C LYS A 105 28.53 -1.33 2.24
N PRO A 106 29.05 -1.33 0.99
CA PRO A 106 28.46 -0.70 -0.19
C PRO A 106 27.29 -1.50 -0.78
N PHE A 107 26.29 -0.83 -1.35
CA PHE A 107 25.10 -1.43 -1.95
C PHE A 107 24.89 -0.87 -3.37
N GLU A 108 24.11 -1.59 -4.15
CA GLU A 108 23.70 -1.15 -5.49
C GLU A 108 22.35 -0.44 -5.43
N MET A 109 22.19 0.69 -6.13
CA MET A 109 20.94 1.46 -6.16
C MET A 109 19.73 0.63 -6.64
N PRO A 110 19.85 -0.27 -7.65
CA PRO A 110 18.76 -1.14 -8.05
C PRO A 110 18.31 -2.12 -6.95
N GLU A 111 19.23 -2.58 -6.08
CA GLU A 111 18.91 -3.44 -4.95
C GLU A 111 18.07 -2.67 -3.91
N LEU A 112 18.52 -1.47 -3.54
CA LEU A 112 17.74 -0.58 -2.68
C LEU A 112 16.34 -0.33 -3.25
N ALA A 113 16.22 0.01 -4.53
CA ALA A 113 14.95 0.25 -5.19
C ALA A 113 14.01 -0.96 -5.15
N ALA A 114 14.53 -2.18 -5.32
CA ALA A 114 13.73 -3.40 -5.25
C ALA A 114 13.16 -3.62 -3.84
N ILE A 115 13.97 -3.38 -2.80
CA ILE A 115 13.56 -3.45 -1.39
C ILE A 115 12.45 -2.42 -1.11
N LEU A 116 12.68 -1.16 -1.48
CA LEU A 116 11.73 -0.07 -1.24
C LEU A 116 10.38 -0.31 -1.91
N ARG A 117 10.39 -0.75 -3.17
CA ARG A 117 9.17 -1.08 -3.92
C ARG A 117 8.36 -2.16 -3.20
N ASN A 118 9.00 -3.24 -2.80
CA ASN A 118 8.33 -4.33 -2.09
C ASN A 118 7.69 -3.87 -0.77
N LEU A 119 8.44 -3.10 0.04
CA LEU A 119 7.97 -2.59 1.32
C LEU A 119 6.81 -1.60 1.16
N LEU A 120 6.89 -0.70 0.18
CA LEU A 120 5.84 0.29 -0.09
C LEU A 120 4.57 -0.37 -0.62
N GLU A 121 4.68 -1.32 -1.57
CA GLU A 121 3.54 -2.09 -2.08
C GLU A 121 2.83 -2.86 -0.95
N ARG A 122 3.60 -3.52 -0.08
CA ARG A 122 3.05 -4.23 1.08
C ARG A 122 2.35 -3.29 2.07
N SER A 123 2.96 -2.14 2.36
CA SER A 123 2.37 -1.13 3.24
C SER A 123 1.05 -0.59 2.70
N GLN A 124 0.97 -0.32 1.38
CA GLN A 124 -0.26 0.11 0.72
C GLN A 124 -1.37 -0.94 0.78
N LEU A 125 -1.04 -2.21 0.58
CA LEU A 125 -2.00 -3.31 0.71
C LEU A 125 -2.58 -3.39 2.12
N ILE A 126 -1.75 -3.34 3.15
CA ILE A 126 -2.17 -3.34 4.54
C ILE A 126 -3.10 -2.15 4.83
N GLN A 127 -2.76 -0.93 4.39
CA GLN A 127 -3.60 0.25 4.60
C GLN A 127 -4.95 0.15 3.88
N THR A 128 -4.98 -0.46 2.70
CA THR A 128 -6.22 -0.68 1.94
C THR A 128 -7.13 -1.68 2.65
N GLU A 129 -6.58 -2.78 3.14
CA GLU A 129 -7.31 -3.78 3.93
C GLU A 129 -7.88 -3.19 5.23
N TRP A 130 -7.11 -2.38 5.95
CA TRP A 130 -7.56 -1.70 7.16
C TRP A 130 -8.71 -0.72 6.91
N ARG A 131 -8.63 0.07 5.83
CA ARG A 131 -9.73 0.97 5.43
C ARG A 131 -10.99 0.19 5.08
N TYR A 132 -10.83 -0.94 4.41
CA TYR A 132 -11.94 -1.82 4.06
C TYR A 132 -12.61 -2.38 5.30
N GLN A 133 -11.85 -2.92 6.27
CA GLN A 133 -12.38 -3.43 7.53
C GLN A 133 -13.08 -2.33 8.37
N GLN A 134 -12.53 -1.12 8.41
CA GLN A 134 -13.18 0.01 9.09
C GLN A 134 -14.47 0.45 8.43
N SER A 135 -14.59 0.34 7.11
CA SER A 135 -15.84 0.63 6.40
C SER A 135 -16.93 -0.39 6.68
N LEU A 136 -16.55 -1.64 6.96
CA LEU A 136 -17.47 -2.72 7.37
C LEU A 136 -17.89 -2.65 8.85
N SER A 137 -17.08 -2.05 9.71
CA SER A 137 -17.32 -1.96 11.15
C SER A 137 -17.98 -0.66 11.60
N LYS A 138 -18.28 0.29 10.70
CA LYS A 138 -19.14 1.41 11.03
C LYS A 138 -20.56 0.89 11.26
N PRO A 139 -21.15 1.09 12.48
CA PRO A 139 -22.59 0.85 12.66
C PRO A 139 -23.33 1.70 11.63
N PRO A 140 -24.44 1.22 11.06
CA PRO A 140 -25.26 2.09 10.22
C PRO A 140 -25.59 3.33 11.03
N GLU A 141 -25.33 4.52 10.50
CA GLU A 141 -25.83 5.76 11.08
C GLU A 141 -27.32 5.58 11.37
N PRO A 142 -27.81 6.00 12.57
CA PRO A 142 -29.23 5.87 12.86
C PRO A 142 -29.97 6.58 11.73
N ALA A 143 -30.73 5.81 10.97
CA ALA A 143 -31.59 6.30 9.91
C ALA A 143 -32.38 7.47 10.47
N ARG A 144 -32.21 8.67 9.88
CA ARG A 144 -33.18 9.73 10.06
C ARG A 144 -34.53 9.14 9.75
N VAL A 145 -35.38 9.12 10.79
CA VAL A 145 -36.77 8.76 10.66
C VAL A 145 -37.39 9.72 9.65
N VAL A 146 -37.49 9.29 8.41
CA VAL A 146 -38.31 9.91 7.39
C VAL A 146 -39.60 9.12 7.38
N SER A 147 -40.69 9.82 7.59
CA SER A 147 -42.07 9.33 7.66
C SER A 147 -42.40 8.39 6.48
N PRO A 148 -43.35 7.43 6.68
CA PRO A 148 -43.63 6.39 5.69
C PRO A 148 -44.57 6.90 4.60
N GLU A 149 -44.03 7.51 3.57
CA GLU A 149 -44.73 7.70 2.29
C GLU A 149 -43.66 7.93 1.20
N THR A 150 -43.31 6.89 0.54
CA THR A 150 -42.95 6.75 -0.87
C THR A 150 -42.07 5.51 -1.07
N ILE A 151 -42.72 4.36 -1.24
CA ILE A 151 -42.08 3.18 -1.83
C ILE A 151 -42.03 3.44 -3.33
N MET A 152 -40.89 3.92 -3.82
CA MET A 152 -40.51 3.83 -5.24
C MET A 152 -39.04 3.43 -5.30
N ALA A 153 -38.78 2.35 -6.01
CA ALA A 153 -37.52 1.77 -6.46
C ALA A 153 -36.25 2.59 -6.18
N ALA A 154 -35.44 2.13 -5.21
CA ALA A 154 -34.07 2.60 -5.09
C ALA A 154 -33.24 1.97 -6.24
N ASP A 155 -33.03 2.72 -7.32
CA ASP A 155 -32.00 2.45 -8.30
C ASP A 155 -30.64 2.51 -7.60
N ILE A 156 -30.04 1.36 -7.37
CA ILE A 156 -28.66 1.27 -6.92
C ILE A 156 -27.80 1.59 -8.12
N SER A 157 -27.38 2.85 -8.28
CA SER A 157 -26.43 3.26 -9.32
C SER A 157 -25.03 2.71 -9.00
N ILE A 158 -24.75 1.51 -9.45
CA ILE A 158 -23.42 0.92 -9.37
C ILE A 158 -22.64 1.41 -10.61
N GLU A 159 -21.60 2.22 -10.41
CA GLU A 159 -20.72 2.62 -11.50
C GLU A 159 -19.82 1.46 -11.91
N ILE A 160 -20.19 0.76 -12.97
CA ILE A 160 -19.42 -0.30 -13.61
C ILE A 160 -18.67 0.30 -14.79
N SER A 161 -17.34 0.16 -14.83
CA SER A 161 -16.56 0.61 -15.97
C SER A 161 -16.82 -0.27 -17.19
N ARG A 162 -16.57 0.26 -18.40
CA ARG A 162 -16.76 -0.50 -19.65
C ARG A 162 -16.03 -1.86 -19.64
N ARG A 163 -14.82 -1.91 -19.11
CA ARG A 163 -14.03 -3.17 -19.02
C ARG A 163 -14.60 -4.15 -18.00
N GLU A 164 -15.12 -3.66 -16.89
CA GLU A 164 -15.83 -4.50 -15.91
C GLU A 164 -17.13 -5.05 -16.50
N GLN A 165 -17.83 -4.28 -17.31
CA GLN A 165 -19.03 -4.70 -18.01
C GLN A 165 -18.72 -5.84 -19.00
N GLU A 166 -17.70 -5.68 -19.85
CA GLU A 166 -17.26 -6.71 -20.80
C GLU A 166 -16.89 -8.03 -20.08
N VAL A 167 -16.20 -7.93 -18.94
CA VAL A 167 -15.87 -9.10 -18.10
C VAL A 167 -17.13 -9.72 -17.48
N LEU A 168 -18.06 -8.90 -16.97
CA LEU A 168 -19.30 -9.37 -16.36
C LEU A 168 -20.19 -10.11 -17.35
N GLU A 169 -20.32 -9.61 -18.57
CA GLU A 169 -21.06 -10.27 -19.66
C GLU A 169 -20.49 -11.66 -20.00
N LEU A 170 -19.15 -11.76 -20.13
CA LEU A 170 -18.50 -13.05 -20.38
C LEU A 170 -18.56 -13.99 -19.16
N LEU A 171 -18.63 -13.46 -17.95
CA LEU A 171 -18.86 -14.26 -16.74
C LEU A 171 -20.24 -14.93 -16.75
N THR A 172 -21.27 -14.25 -17.26
CA THR A 172 -22.64 -14.80 -17.31
C THR A 172 -22.78 -15.93 -18.32
N THR A 173 -21.91 -16.02 -19.32
CA THR A 173 -21.84 -17.14 -20.26
C THR A 173 -21.11 -18.37 -19.69
N GLY A 174 -20.62 -18.30 -18.44
CA GLY A 174 -19.98 -19.42 -17.75
C GLY A 174 -18.49 -19.60 -18.04
N LEU A 175 -17.84 -18.67 -18.76
CA LEU A 175 -16.44 -18.74 -19.15
C LEU A 175 -15.52 -18.56 -17.93
N SER A 176 -14.44 -19.35 -17.84
CA SER A 176 -13.39 -19.20 -16.84
C SER A 176 -12.58 -17.91 -17.05
N ASN A 177 -11.83 -17.47 -16.01
CA ASN A 177 -10.99 -16.28 -16.13
C ASN A 177 -9.92 -16.39 -17.23
N GLY A 178 -9.46 -17.62 -17.55
CA GLY A 178 -8.54 -17.87 -18.66
C GLY A 178 -9.20 -17.67 -20.03
N GLU A 179 -10.40 -18.19 -20.20
CA GLU A 179 -11.17 -18.07 -21.44
C GLU A 179 -11.61 -16.62 -21.68
N ILE A 180 -12.06 -15.92 -20.64
CA ILE A 180 -12.34 -14.48 -20.68
C ILE A 180 -11.09 -13.69 -21.08
N GLY A 181 -9.95 -14.04 -20.50
CA GLY A 181 -8.67 -13.44 -20.85
C GLY A 181 -8.34 -13.60 -22.34
N ASN A 182 -8.55 -14.78 -22.91
CA ASN A 182 -8.36 -15.03 -24.33
C ASN A 182 -9.31 -14.20 -25.19
N HIS A 183 -10.58 -14.08 -24.80
CA HIS A 183 -11.58 -13.28 -25.52
C HIS A 183 -11.29 -11.78 -25.52
N LEU A 184 -10.80 -11.25 -24.41
CA LEU A 184 -10.55 -9.81 -24.23
C LEU A 184 -9.10 -9.40 -24.48
N HIS A 185 -8.24 -10.34 -24.88
CA HIS A 185 -6.77 -10.17 -25.02
C HIS A 185 -6.11 -9.68 -23.71
N LEU A 186 -6.53 -10.26 -22.58
CA LEU A 186 -6.05 -9.96 -21.24
C LEU A 186 -5.41 -11.20 -20.60
N SER A 187 -4.52 -10.98 -19.62
CA SER A 187 -4.05 -12.10 -18.79
C SER A 187 -5.16 -12.59 -17.85
N SER A 188 -5.18 -13.89 -17.51
CA SER A 188 -6.10 -14.45 -16.50
C SER A 188 -6.04 -13.68 -15.17
N ARG A 189 -4.85 -13.23 -14.76
CA ARG A 189 -4.63 -12.40 -13.58
C ARG A 189 -5.28 -11.02 -13.69
N THR A 190 -5.33 -10.44 -14.88
CA THR A 190 -6.01 -9.16 -15.13
C THR A 190 -7.52 -9.33 -15.02
N VAL A 191 -8.07 -10.43 -15.58
CA VAL A 191 -9.50 -10.76 -15.44
C VAL A 191 -9.87 -10.97 -13.97
N GLU A 192 -9.05 -11.66 -13.19
CA GLU A 192 -9.25 -11.87 -11.76
C GLU A 192 -9.37 -10.56 -10.99
N LYS A 193 -8.56 -9.54 -11.34
CA LYS A 193 -8.67 -8.19 -10.76
C LYS A 193 -10.01 -7.53 -11.08
N TYR A 194 -10.51 -7.66 -12.30
CA TYR A 194 -11.84 -7.14 -12.67
C TYR A 194 -12.96 -7.87 -11.92
N VAL A 195 -12.89 -9.20 -11.81
CA VAL A 195 -13.84 -9.99 -11.02
C VAL A 195 -13.84 -9.56 -9.55
N SER A 196 -12.66 -9.39 -8.95
CA SER A 196 -12.52 -8.92 -7.57
C SER A 196 -13.09 -7.50 -7.38
N SER A 197 -12.90 -6.62 -8.37
CA SER A 197 -13.49 -5.29 -8.36
C SER A 197 -15.02 -5.33 -8.45
N LEU A 198 -15.57 -6.19 -9.29
CA LEU A 198 -17.03 -6.40 -9.44
C LEU A 198 -17.65 -6.97 -8.15
N LEU A 199 -17.06 -7.99 -7.55
CA LEU A 199 -17.48 -8.54 -6.26
C LEU A 199 -17.57 -7.46 -5.19
N ARG A 200 -16.56 -6.60 -5.11
CA ARG A 200 -16.54 -5.47 -4.18
C ARG A 200 -17.64 -4.44 -4.48
N LYS A 201 -17.83 -4.04 -5.75
CA LYS A 201 -18.82 -3.03 -6.16
C LYS A 201 -20.26 -3.50 -5.96
N THR A 202 -20.49 -4.81 -6.13
CA THR A 202 -21.81 -5.43 -5.97
C THR A 202 -22.05 -5.98 -4.56
N THR A 203 -21.05 -5.87 -3.67
CA THR A 203 -21.09 -6.37 -2.28
C THR A 203 -21.41 -7.88 -2.22
N THR A 204 -20.92 -8.64 -3.23
CA THR A 204 -21.08 -10.10 -3.31
C THR A 204 -19.78 -10.80 -2.92
N ASN A 205 -19.87 -12.00 -2.31
CA ASN A 205 -18.73 -12.70 -1.74
C ASN A 205 -18.10 -13.74 -2.67
N ASN A 206 -18.82 -14.15 -3.70
CA ASN A 206 -18.35 -15.16 -4.64
C ASN A 206 -18.96 -14.97 -6.03
N ARG A 207 -18.37 -15.68 -7.00
CA ARG A 207 -18.77 -15.62 -8.41
C ARG A 207 -20.26 -15.94 -8.63
N SER A 208 -20.81 -16.94 -7.93
CA SER A 208 -22.22 -17.33 -8.09
C SER A 208 -23.18 -16.26 -7.58
N GLU A 209 -22.82 -15.58 -6.50
CA GLU A 209 -23.58 -14.44 -6.00
C GLU A 209 -23.51 -13.25 -6.94
N LEU A 210 -22.31 -12.96 -7.51
CA LEU A 210 -22.13 -11.91 -8.50
C LEU A 210 -22.99 -12.15 -9.75
N LEU A 211 -23.03 -13.38 -10.27
CA LEU A 211 -23.87 -13.74 -11.41
C LEU A 211 -25.37 -13.57 -11.10
N ARG A 212 -25.82 -14.02 -9.93
CA ARG A 212 -27.21 -13.84 -9.47
C ARG A 212 -27.56 -12.36 -9.37
N PHE A 213 -26.70 -11.57 -8.78
CA PHE A 213 -26.86 -10.14 -8.63
C PHE A 213 -26.94 -9.43 -9.99
N ALA A 214 -26.05 -9.78 -10.93
CA ALA A 214 -26.03 -9.20 -12.27
C ALA A 214 -27.33 -9.46 -13.05
N LEU A 215 -27.88 -10.68 -12.96
CA LEU A 215 -29.14 -11.05 -13.58
C LEU A 215 -30.34 -10.38 -12.90
N GLN A 216 -30.35 -10.32 -11.59
CA GLN A 216 -31.45 -9.72 -10.81
C GLN A 216 -31.57 -8.21 -11.03
N HIS A 217 -30.44 -7.51 -11.19
CA HIS A 217 -30.39 -6.06 -11.37
C HIS A 217 -30.25 -5.65 -12.86
N LYS A 218 -30.39 -6.60 -13.79
CA LYS A 218 -30.29 -6.37 -15.26
C LYS A 218 -29.01 -5.63 -15.66
N LEU A 219 -27.90 -5.95 -15.02
CA LEU A 219 -26.58 -5.39 -15.37
C LEU A 219 -25.98 -6.03 -16.62
N VAL A 220 -26.55 -7.14 -17.07
CA VAL A 220 -26.24 -7.87 -18.32
C VAL A 220 -27.55 -8.26 -19.00
N ASN A 221 -27.54 -8.26 -20.33
CA ASN A 221 -28.69 -8.67 -21.18
C ASN A 221 -28.69 -10.17 -21.35
#